data_521cfe7d9a5c0a48183fe0c76e6e24ee
#
_entry.id   521cfe7d9a5c0a48183fe0c76e6e24ee
#
_cell.length_a   1.000
_cell.length_b   1.000
_cell.length_c   1.000
_cell.angle_alpha   90.00
_cell.angle_beta   90.00
_cell.angle_gamma   90.00
#
_symmetry.space_group_name_H-M   'P 1'
#
loop_
_entity.id
_entity.type
_entity.pdbx_description
1 polymer ?
#
loop_
_entity_poly.entity_id
_entity_poly.type
_entity_poly.pdbx_seq_one_letter_code
_entity_poly.pdbx_strand_id
1 'polypeptide(L)'
;MSNKKGRFGIHGGQYIPETLMNAVMELEEAYNHYKNDPQFQAELTELLNEYAGRPSRLYYAEKMTKDLGGAKIYLKREDLNHTGAHKINNVLGQALLAKKMGKTRLIAETGAGQHGVATATAAALMGMECVVYMGEEDIRRQALNVYRMKLLGATVIPVTTGTGTLKDACSACFREWTNRISDTHYCLGSVMGPHPFPTIVRDFQAVISKEIKEQLMEKEGKLPDAVIACVGGGSNAIGAFYNFINDPSVKLIGCEAAGRGADTPETAATIATGRLGIFHGMKSYFCQDEYGQIAPVYSISAGLDYPGIGPEHAMLHDTGRATYVPVTDDEAVDAFEYLSRTEGIIPAIESAHAVANARKLAPAMGKDQIIVINISGRGDKDCAAIARYRGENIYD
;
A
#
# COMPACT_ATOMS: atom_id res chain seq x y z
N MET A 1 26.99 3.61 5.73
CA MET A 1 26.30 3.23 6.97
C MET A 1 26.22 1.70 7.01
N SER A 2 26.62 1.05 8.10
CA SER A 2 26.56 -0.43 8.15
C SER A 2 25.10 -0.88 8.05
N ASN A 3 24.77 -1.64 7.01
CA ASN A 3 23.48 -2.28 6.85
C ASN A 3 23.30 -3.33 7.96
N LYS A 4 22.89 -2.90 9.14
CA LYS A 4 22.45 -3.84 10.16
C LYS A 4 21.19 -4.53 9.64
N LYS A 5 21.20 -5.86 9.69
CA LYS A 5 20.09 -6.73 9.28
C LYS A 5 18.72 -6.17 9.69
N GLY A 6 17.83 -5.98 8.74
CA GLY A 6 16.48 -5.50 8.99
C GLY A 6 16.35 -4.04 9.45
N ARG A 7 17.37 -3.22 9.23
CA ARG A 7 17.38 -1.81 9.63
C ARG A 7 17.41 -0.87 8.43
N PHE A 8 16.62 0.19 8.54
CA PHE A 8 16.60 1.36 7.67
C PHE A 8 17.00 2.56 8.53
N GLY A 9 18.29 2.85 8.62
CA GLY A 9 18.83 3.78 9.61
C GLY A 9 18.56 3.30 11.04
N ILE A 10 17.81 4.10 11.82
CA ILE A 10 17.39 3.74 13.19
C ILE A 10 16.07 2.95 13.23
N HIS A 11 15.38 2.85 12.08
CA HIS A 11 14.06 2.22 11.94
C HIS A 11 14.15 0.72 11.60
N GLY A 12 13.00 0.03 11.60
CA GLY A 12 12.90 -1.40 11.32
C GLY A 12 13.21 -2.28 12.53
N GLY A 13 13.77 -3.45 12.28
CA GLY A 13 14.11 -4.45 13.30
C GLY A 13 13.04 -5.52 13.47
N GLN A 14 13.16 -6.31 14.53
CA GLN A 14 12.30 -7.45 14.86
C GLN A 14 11.88 -7.35 16.33
N TYR A 15 10.83 -6.59 16.62
CA TYR A 15 10.30 -6.41 17.98
C TYR A 15 9.05 -7.26 18.17
N ILE A 16 9.27 -8.58 18.21
CA ILE A 16 8.22 -9.60 18.31
C ILE A 16 8.47 -10.55 19.46
N PRO A 17 7.42 -11.24 19.95
CA PRO A 17 7.59 -12.31 20.93
C PRO A 17 8.50 -13.43 20.40
N GLU A 18 9.20 -14.12 21.30
CA GLU A 18 10.05 -15.26 20.97
C GLU A 18 9.31 -16.38 20.24
N THR A 19 8.00 -16.53 20.50
CA THR A 19 7.14 -17.52 19.84
C THR A 19 7.03 -17.32 18.32
N LEU A 20 7.25 -16.09 17.81
CA LEU A 20 7.23 -15.78 16.38
C LEU A 20 8.63 -15.69 15.76
N MET A 21 9.69 -15.70 16.56
CA MET A 21 11.04 -15.46 16.07
C MET A 21 11.46 -16.53 15.04
N ASN A 22 11.16 -17.80 15.31
CA ASN A 22 11.48 -18.88 14.36
C ASN A 22 10.74 -18.71 13.03
N ALA A 23 9.50 -18.28 13.06
CA ALA A 23 8.70 -18.07 11.83
C ALA A 23 9.28 -16.97 10.94
N VAL A 24 9.73 -15.84 11.53
CA VAL A 24 10.34 -14.76 10.72
C VAL A 24 11.76 -15.10 10.27
N MET A 25 12.49 -15.93 11.03
CA MET A 25 13.82 -16.43 10.61
C MET A 25 13.69 -17.43 9.45
N GLU A 26 12.74 -18.37 9.52
CA GLU A 26 12.39 -19.28 8.43
C GLU A 26 12.00 -18.51 7.16
N LEU A 27 11.15 -17.50 7.31
CA LEU A 27 10.73 -16.64 6.20
C LEU A 27 11.92 -15.88 5.59
N GLU A 28 12.81 -15.34 6.42
CA GLU A 28 13.99 -14.62 5.94
C GLU A 28 14.96 -15.55 5.19
N GLU A 29 15.21 -16.75 5.70
CA GLU A 29 16.05 -17.74 5.05
C GLU A 29 15.47 -18.16 3.70
N ALA A 30 14.19 -18.50 3.66
CA ALA A 30 13.49 -18.84 2.43
C ALA A 30 13.53 -17.69 1.42
N TYR A 31 13.23 -16.46 1.86
CA TYR A 31 13.29 -15.30 0.97
C TYR A 31 14.69 -15.07 0.41
N ASN A 32 15.73 -15.14 1.24
CA ASN A 32 17.12 -14.97 0.79
C ASN A 32 17.56 -16.06 -0.19
N HIS A 33 17.02 -17.28 -0.05
CA HIS A 33 17.26 -18.37 -1.00
C HIS A 33 16.54 -18.09 -2.33
N TYR A 34 15.23 -17.84 -2.30
CA TYR A 34 14.41 -17.77 -3.50
C TYR A 34 14.50 -16.45 -4.27
N LYS A 35 14.82 -15.32 -3.62
CA LYS A 35 14.86 -14.01 -4.31
C LYS A 35 15.82 -13.96 -5.50
N ASN A 36 16.84 -14.80 -5.54
CA ASN A 36 17.81 -14.90 -6.63
C ASN A 36 17.71 -16.24 -7.38
N ASP A 37 16.76 -17.10 -7.04
CA ASP A 37 16.55 -18.37 -7.72
C ASP A 37 15.89 -18.13 -9.08
N PRO A 38 16.54 -18.57 -10.21
CA PRO A 38 16.02 -18.30 -11.55
C PRO A 38 14.65 -18.91 -11.80
N GLN A 39 14.33 -20.08 -11.21
CA GLN A 39 13.05 -20.72 -11.38
C GLN A 39 11.95 -19.96 -10.64
N PHE A 40 12.21 -19.53 -9.41
CA PHE A 40 11.27 -18.69 -8.66
C PHE A 40 10.98 -17.39 -9.40
N GLN A 41 12.02 -16.72 -9.93
CA GLN A 41 11.87 -15.48 -10.67
C GLN A 41 11.08 -15.67 -11.97
N ALA A 42 11.28 -16.79 -12.67
CA ALA A 42 10.52 -17.13 -13.87
C ALA A 42 9.04 -17.36 -13.54
N GLU A 43 8.73 -18.18 -12.53
CA GLU A 43 7.37 -18.45 -12.08
C GLU A 43 6.65 -17.15 -11.61
N LEU A 44 7.35 -16.30 -10.86
CA LEU A 44 6.81 -15.01 -10.42
C LEU A 44 6.54 -14.08 -11.61
N THR A 45 7.47 -14.02 -12.56
CA THR A 45 7.33 -13.19 -13.78
C THR A 45 6.13 -13.66 -14.61
N GLU A 46 5.97 -14.96 -14.79
CA GLU A 46 4.81 -15.53 -15.48
C GLU A 46 3.49 -15.15 -14.77
N LEU A 47 3.42 -15.32 -13.45
CA LEU A 47 2.24 -14.92 -12.66
C LEU A 47 1.94 -13.42 -12.79
N LEU A 48 2.95 -12.58 -12.75
CA LEU A 48 2.78 -11.12 -12.89
C LEU A 48 2.31 -10.74 -14.30
N ASN A 49 2.85 -11.36 -15.35
CA ASN A 49 2.53 -11.01 -16.72
C ASN A 49 1.20 -11.63 -17.18
N GLU A 50 1.04 -12.93 -17.01
CA GLU A 50 -0.10 -13.66 -17.58
C GLU A 50 -1.34 -13.60 -16.69
N TYR A 51 -1.15 -13.53 -15.36
CA TYR A 51 -2.28 -13.54 -14.42
C TYR A 51 -2.62 -12.15 -13.87
N ALA A 52 -1.62 -11.38 -13.43
CA ALA A 52 -1.86 -10.03 -12.92
C ALA A 52 -2.02 -8.97 -14.01
N GLY A 53 -1.62 -9.26 -15.25
CA GLY A 53 -1.78 -8.35 -16.40
C GLY A 53 -0.71 -7.28 -16.49
N ARG A 54 0.50 -7.55 -15.98
CA ARG A 54 1.64 -6.62 -16.10
C ARG A 54 2.30 -6.72 -17.49
N PRO A 55 3.06 -5.67 -17.91
CA PRO A 55 3.30 -4.41 -17.19
C PRO A 55 2.05 -3.53 -17.13
N SER A 56 1.82 -2.87 -15.98
CA SER A 56 0.75 -1.88 -15.90
C SER A 56 1.07 -0.66 -16.76
N ARG A 57 0.05 0.01 -17.30
CA ARG A 57 0.25 1.09 -18.26
C ARG A 57 0.72 2.38 -17.57
N LEU A 58 1.62 3.09 -18.23
CA LEU A 58 1.92 4.49 -17.94
C LEU A 58 1.14 5.36 -18.94
N TYR A 59 0.03 5.94 -18.47
CA TYR A 59 -0.93 6.69 -19.26
C TYR A 59 -0.64 8.18 -19.18
N TYR A 60 -0.52 8.84 -20.34
CA TYR A 60 -0.42 10.30 -20.42
C TYR A 60 -1.81 10.92 -20.20
N ALA A 61 -1.97 11.62 -19.09
CA ALA A 61 -3.21 12.30 -18.72
C ALA A 61 -3.28 13.66 -19.43
N GLU A 62 -3.64 13.64 -20.72
CA GLU A 62 -3.58 14.80 -21.60
C GLU A 62 -4.54 15.91 -21.15
N LYS A 63 -5.78 15.56 -20.79
CA LYS A 63 -6.78 16.55 -20.37
C LYS A 63 -6.40 17.19 -19.04
N MET A 64 -5.94 16.37 -18.08
CA MET A 64 -5.45 16.85 -16.79
C MET A 64 -4.21 17.74 -16.97
N THR A 65 -3.28 17.37 -17.85
CA THR A 65 -2.10 18.18 -18.18
C THR A 65 -2.49 19.53 -18.75
N LYS A 66 -3.44 19.58 -19.68
CA LYS A 66 -3.93 20.82 -20.29
C LYS A 66 -4.70 21.70 -19.29
N ASP A 67 -5.54 21.09 -18.47
CA ASP A 67 -6.34 21.78 -17.47
C ASP A 67 -5.48 22.46 -16.40
N LEU A 68 -4.47 21.77 -15.89
CA LEU A 68 -3.56 22.28 -14.85
C LEU A 68 -2.48 23.22 -15.40
N GLY A 69 -2.14 23.14 -16.68
CA GLY A 69 -1.32 24.10 -17.41
C GLY A 69 0.16 24.14 -17.12
N GLY A 70 0.68 23.24 -16.24
CA GLY A 70 2.08 23.13 -15.86
C GLY A 70 2.75 21.86 -16.39
N ALA A 71 3.27 21.04 -15.47
CA ALA A 71 3.98 19.79 -15.80
C ALA A 71 3.10 18.80 -16.58
N LYS A 72 3.74 18.00 -17.42
CA LYS A 72 3.13 16.80 -18.02
C LYS A 72 2.77 15.80 -16.93
N ILE A 73 1.57 15.22 -16.98
CA ILE A 73 1.09 14.28 -15.98
C ILE A 73 0.95 12.89 -16.60
N TYR A 74 1.60 11.93 -15.97
CA TYR A 74 1.48 10.51 -16.27
C TYR A 74 0.85 9.77 -15.09
N LEU A 75 -0.05 8.84 -15.38
CA LEU A 75 -0.68 7.97 -14.39
C LEU A 75 -0.13 6.56 -14.54
N LYS A 76 0.50 6.04 -13.49
CA LYS A 76 0.87 4.61 -13.41
C LYS A 76 -0.36 3.83 -12.97
N ARG A 77 -0.91 3.04 -13.87
CA ARG A 77 -2.24 2.46 -13.82
C ARG A 77 -2.25 1.10 -13.09
N GLU A 78 -1.91 1.07 -11.78
CA GLU A 78 -2.02 -0.13 -10.96
C GLU A 78 -3.47 -0.57 -10.71
N ASP A 79 -4.42 0.33 -10.93
CA ASP A 79 -5.86 0.07 -10.93
C ASP A 79 -6.33 -0.90 -12.04
N LEU A 80 -5.55 -1.09 -13.09
CA LEU A 80 -5.82 -2.02 -14.20
C LEU A 80 -5.30 -3.43 -13.95
N ASN A 81 -4.51 -3.65 -12.91
CA ASN A 81 -4.06 -4.99 -12.56
C ASN A 81 -5.24 -5.89 -12.15
N HIS A 82 -5.08 -7.20 -12.29
CA HIS A 82 -6.03 -8.16 -11.73
C HIS A 82 -6.31 -7.86 -10.25
N THR A 83 -7.55 -8.02 -9.82
CA THR A 83 -8.12 -7.56 -8.54
C THR A 83 -8.35 -6.04 -8.42
N GLY A 84 -7.80 -5.24 -9.33
CA GLY A 84 -8.04 -3.78 -9.40
C GLY A 84 -7.15 -2.92 -8.52
N ALA A 85 -5.98 -3.42 -8.11
CA ALA A 85 -5.02 -2.65 -7.30
C ALA A 85 -3.61 -3.26 -7.33
N HIS A 86 -2.62 -2.50 -6.84
CA HIS A 86 -1.22 -2.91 -6.69
C HIS A 86 -0.99 -4.10 -5.75
N LYS A 87 -1.94 -4.43 -4.88
CA LYS A 87 -1.79 -5.47 -3.85
C LYS A 87 -1.43 -6.82 -4.42
N ILE A 88 -1.93 -7.15 -5.62
CA ILE A 88 -1.68 -8.43 -6.28
C ILE A 88 -0.19 -8.69 -6.52
N ASN A 89 0.63 -7.66 -6.74
CA ASN A 89 2.07 -7.79 -6.99
C ASN A 89 2.76 -8.47 -5.80
N ASN A 90 2.56 -7.90 -4.61
CA ASN A 90 3.12 -8.41 -3.37
C ASN A 90 2.54 -9.79 -3.01
N VAL A 91 1.23 -9.95 -3.14
CA VAL A 91 0.54 -11.17 -2.71
C VAL A 91 0.95 -12.38 -3.55
N LEU A 92 1.08 -12.25 -4.87
CA LEU A 92 1.57 -13.34 -5.72
C LEU A 92 2.99 -13.75 -5.32
N GLY A 93 3.87 -12.79 -5.04
CA GLY A 93 5.22 -13.08 -4.57
C GLY A 93 5.24 -13.79 -3.22
N GLN A 94 4.47 -13.30 -2.23
CA GLN A 94 4.40 -13.94 -0.91
C GLN A 94 3.72 -15.32 -0.95
N ALA A 95 2.64 -15.48 -1.73
CA ALA A 95 1.95 -16.77 -1.85
C ALA A 95 2.83 -17.82 -2.55
N LEU A 96 3.57 -17.43 -3.60
CA LEU A 96 4.55 -18.31 -4.25
C LEU A 96 5.66 -18.71 -3.28
N LEU A 97 6.20 -17.74 -2.52
CA LEU A 97 7.20 -18.00 -1.50
C LEU A 97 6.69 -18.96 -0.42
N ALA A 98 5.47 -18.73 0.10
CA ALA A 98 4.81 -19.60 1.07
C ALA A 98 4.65 -21.03 0.54
N LYS A 99 4.24 -21.18 -0.72
CA LYS A 99 4.13 -22.49 -1.38
C LYS A 99 5.49 -23.19 -1.48
N LYS A 100 6.57 -22.48 -1.81
CA LYS A 100 7.94 -23.03 -1.83
C LYS A 100 8.43 -23.42 -0.44
N MET A 101 7.93 -22.76 0.61
CA MET A 101 8.17 -23.11 2.01
C MET A 101 7.32 -24.30 2.51
N GLY A 102 6.45 -24.86 1.68
CA GLY A 102 5.53 -25.95 2.05
C GLY A 102 4.34 -25.51 2.91
N LYS A 103 4.06 -24.20 3.00
CA LYS A 103 2.86 -23.71 3.70
C LYS A 103 1.61 -24.01 2.87
N THR A 104 0.52 -24.36 3.54
CA THR A 104 -0.75 -24.73 2.92
C THR A 104 -1.88 -23.75 3.21
N ARG A 105 -1.61 -22.75 4.07
CA ARG A 105 -2.57 -21.77 4.53
C ARG A 105 -1.97 -20.35 4.49
N LEU A 106 -2.77 -19.40 3.97
CA LEU A 106 -2.48 -17.96 4.05
C LEU A 106 -3.42 -17.30 5.05
N ILE A 107 -2.89 -16.43 5.89
CA ILE A 107 -3.69 -15.47 6.65
C ILE A 107 -3.32 -14.06 6.23
N ALA A 108 -4.29 -13.13 6.27
CA ALA A 108 -4.06 -11.74 5.94
C ALA A 108 -4.96 -10.82 6.77
N GLU A 109 -4.46 -9.61 7.03
CA GLU A 109 -5.24 -8.48 7.48
C GLU A 109 -5.80 -7.69 6.28
N THR A 110 -6.88 -6.97 6.48
CA THR A 110 -7.35 -6.01 5.46
C THR A 110 -8.20 -4.91 6.08
N GLY A 111 -8.11 -3.68 5.55
CA GLY A 111 -8.99 -2.55 5.85
C GLY A 111 -9.96 -2.30 4.70
N ALA A 112 -9.50 -1.68 3.61
CA ALA A 112 -10.32 -1.47 2.40
C ALA A 112 -10.77 -2.76 1.69
N GLY A 113 -10.26 -3.92 2.11
CA GLY A 113 -10.57 -5.22 1.51
C GLY A 113 -9.70 -5.60 0.32
N GLN A 114 -8.95 -4.68 -0.27
CA GLN A 114 -8.15 -4.95 -1.48
C GLN A 114 -7.03 -5.97 -1.24
N HIS A 115 -6.36 -5.91 -0.10
CA HIS A 115 -5.34 -6.88 0.27
C HIS A 115 -5.97 -8.27 0.53
N GLY A 116 -7.09 -8.30 1.25
CA GLY A 116 -7.85 -9.54 1.49
C GLY A 116 -8.31 -10.21 0.20
N VAL A 117 -8.86 -9.42 -0.75
CA VAL A 117 -9.25 -9.93 -2.07
C VAL A 117 -8.04 -10.47 -2.83
N ALA A 118 -6.92 -9.76 -2.84
CA ALA A 118 -5.71 -10.23 -3.52
C ALA A 118 -5.18 -11.54 -2.89
N THR A 119 -5.18 -11.64 -1.55
CA THR A 119 -4.74 -12.86 -0.84
C THR A 119 -5.68 -14.03 -1.11
N ALA A 120 -7.00 -13.81 -1.04
CA ALA A 120 -7.98 -14.83 -1.39
C ALA A 120 -7.83 -15.31 -2.85
N THR A 121 -7.55 -14.38 -3.78
CA THR A 121 -7.30 -14.67 -5.19
C THR A 121 -6.07 -15.57 -5.38
N ALA A 122 -4.94 -15.20 -4.78
CA ALA A 122 -3.72 -16.01 -4.87
C ALA A 122 -3.84 -17.36 -4.18
N ALA A 123 -4.54 -17.42 -3.03
CA ALA A 123 -4.81 -18.67 -2.32
C ALA A 123 -5.67 -19.61 -3.17
N ALA A 124 -6.73 -19.10 -3.80
CA ALA A 124 -7.57 -19.88 -4.72
C ALA A 124 -6.77 -20.41 -5.92
N LEU A 125 -5.94 -19.55 -6.54
CA LEU A 125 -5.07 -19.92 -7.66
C LEU A 125 -4.08 -21.04 -7.28
N MET A 126 -3.53 -21.01 -6.08
CA MET A 126 -2.47 -21.93 -5.63
C MET A 126 -3.00 -23.13 -4.83
N GLY A 127 -4.31 -23.23 -4.61
CA GLY A 127 -4.94 -24.32 -3.85
C GLY A 127 -4.65 -24.29 -2.36
N MET A 128 -4.56 -23.08 -1.76
CA MET A 128 -4.26 -22.87 -0.34
C MET A 128 -5.51 -22.46 0.45
N GLU A 129 -5.58 -22.84 1.71
CA GLU A 129 -6.57 -22.28 2.64
C GLU A 129 -6.32 -20.78 2.82
N CYS A 130 -7.39 -19.99 2.91
CA CYS A 130 -7.28 -18.54 3.13
C CYS A 130 -8.20 -18.07 4.25
N VAL A 131 -7.62 -17.35 5.22
CA VAL A 131 -8.37 -16.68 6.29
C VAL A 131 -7.98 -15.20 6.32
N VAL A 132 -8.99 -14.33 6.25
CA VAL A 132 -8.79 -12.88 6.25
C VAL A 132 -9.41 -12.28 7.50
N TYR A 133 -8.60 -11.58 8.28
CA TYR A 133 -9.04 -10.80 9.43
C TYR A 133 -9.37 -9.37 8.99
N MET A 134 -10.53 -8.89 9.34
CA MET A 134 -11.01 -7.57 8.96
C MET A 134 -11.77 -6.93 10.12
N GLY A 135 -11.49 -5.67 10.39
CA GLY A 135 -12.21 -4.94 11.43
C GLY A 135 -13.71 -4.88 11.14
N GLU A 136 -14.54 -4.98 12.17
CA GLU A 136 -16.01 -4.98 12.00
C GLU A 136 -16.52 -3.68 11.37
N GLU A 137 -15.87 -2.56 11.67
CA GLU A 137 -16.16 -1.27 11.04
C GLU A 137 -15.82 -1.28 9.54
N ASP A 138 -14.66 -1.83 9.19
CA ASP A 138 -14.23 -1.95 7.80
C ASP A 138 -15.11 -2.93 7.00
N ILE A 139 -15.59 -4.01 7.62
CA ILE A 139 -16.55 -4.96 7.02
C ILE A 139 -17.82 -4.21 6.58
N ARG A 140 -18.33 -3.31 7.43
CA ARG A 140 -19.53 -2.51 7.10
C ARG A 140 -19.26 -1.52 5.95
N ARG A 141 -18.07 -0.88 5.95
CA ARG A 141 -17.69 0.09 4.91
C ARG A 141 -17.44 -0.57 3.55
N GLN A 142 -16.96 -1.83 3.53
CA GLN A 142 -16.41 -2.50 2.36
C GLN A 142 -17.07 -3.87 2.06
N ALA A 143 -18.40 -3.93 2.23
CA ALA A 143 -19.19 -5.16 2.08
C ALA A 143 -18.98 -5.87 0.73
N LEU A 144 -18.80 -5.13 -0.37
CA LEU A 144 -18.52 -5.70 -1.69
C LEU A 144 -17.23 -6.52 -1.70
N ASN A 145 -16.15 -6.02 -1.10
CA ASN A 145 -14.89 -6.74 -1.03
C ASN A 145 -14.98 -7.96 -0.09
N VAL A 146 -15.76 -7.86 0.97
CA VAL A 146 -16.05 -9.03 1.85
C VAL A 146 -16.72 -10.13 1.06
N TYR A 147 -17.72 -9.81 0.24
CA TYR A 147 -18.39 -10.78 -0.60
C TYR A 147 -17.46 -11.40 -1.65
N ARG A 148 -16.59 -10.58 -2.28
CA ARG A 148 -15.57 -11.07 -3.22
C ARG A 148 -14.61 -12.07 -2.57
N MET A 149 -14.14 -11.80 -1.34
CA MET A 149 -13.29 -12.74 -0.61
C MET A 149 -13.99 -14.08 -0.36
N LYS A 150 -15.28 -14.04 0.04
CA LYS A 150 -16.09 -15.25 0.24
C LYS A 150 -16.29 -16.04 -1.07
N LEU A 151 -16.54 -15.36 -2.18
CA LEU A 151 -16.65 -16.01 -3.50
C LEU A 151 -15.35 -16.70 -3.92
N LEU A 152 -14.19 -16.16 -3.52
CA LEU A 152 -12.88 -16.75 -3.76
C LEU A 152 -12.51 -17.88 -2.78
N GLY A 153 -13.44 -18.26 -1.90
CA GLY A 153 -13.27 -19.37 -0.96
C GLY A 153 -12.58 -18.99 0.36
N ALA A 154 -12.32 -17.69 0.60
CA ALA A 154 -11.71 -17.26 1.85
C ALA A 154 -12.74 -17.17 2.99
N THR A 155 -12.31 -17.50 4.20
CA THR A 155 -13.04 -17.22 5.43
C THR A 155 -12.68 -15.81 5.91
N VAL A 156 -13.69 -14.94 6.08
CA VAL A 156 -13.50 -13.60 6.64
C VAL A 156 -13.92 -13.61 8.11
N ILE A 157 -12.97 -13.28 8.98
CA ILE A 157 -13.18 -13.24 10.44
C ILE A 157 -13.28 -11.78 10.89
N PRO A 158 -14.42 -11.36 11.46
CA PRO A 158 -14.58 -10.02 11.99
C PRO A 158 -13.74 -9.83 13.26
N VAL A 159 -13.05 -8.70 13.34
CA VAL A 159 -12.28 -8.29 14.52
C VAL A 159 -13.07 -7.16 15.21
N THR A 160 -13.56 -7.45 16.42
CA THR A 160 -14.42 -6.57 17.20
C THR A 160 -13.69 -5.83 18.33
N THR A 161 -12.41 -6.15 18.53
CA THR A 161 -11.57 -5.52 19.57
C THR A 161 -11.01 -4.17 19.10
N GLY A 162 -10.68 -3.30 20.04
CA GLY A 162 -10.11 -1.98 19.73
C GLY A 162 -11.11 -1.07 19.02
N THR A 163 -10.67 -0.44 17.94
CA THR A 163 -11.51 0.40 17.08
C THR A 163 -12.22 -0.40 15.98
N GLY A 164 -11.97 -1.71 15.88
CA GLY A 164 -12.53 -2.56 14.82
C GLY A 164 -12.08 -2.18 13.43
N THR A 165 -10.84 -1.72 13.27
CA THR A 165 -10.25 -1.28 11.99
C THR A 165 -8.97 -2.05 11.65
N LEU A 166 -8.30 -1.65 10.57
CA LEU A 166 -7.10 -2.31 10.02
C LEU A 166 -6.02 -2.61 11.06
N LYS A 167 -5.75 -1.69 12.00
CA LYS A 167 -4.77 -1.90 13.08
C LYS A 167 -5.09 -3.15 13.91
N ASP A 168 -6.35 -3.33 14.25
CA ASP A 168 -6.80 -4.45 15.09
C ASP A 168 -6.78 -5.77 14.30
N ALA A 169 -7.08 -5.72 13.01
CA ALA A 169 -6.93 -6.85 12.10
C ALA A 169 -5.47 -7.32 12.02
N CYS A 170 -4.49 -6.41 11.93
CA CYS A 170 -3.07 -6.74 11.99
C CYS A 170 -2.71 -7.45 13.30
N SER A 171 -3.16 -6.92 14.43
CA SER A 171 -2.92 -7.52 15.75
C SER A 171 -3.53 -8.92 15.87
N ALA A 172 -4.71 -9.15 15.27
CA ALA A 172 -5.35 -10.47 15.23
C ALA A 172 -4.55 -11.46 14.38
N CYS A 173 -4.02 -11.04 13.23
CA CYS A 173 -3.17 -11.87 12.38
C CYS A 173 -1.89 -12.31 13.10
N PHE A 174 -1.19 -11.42 13.81
CA PHE A 174 -0.01 -11.81 14.59
C PHE A 174 -0.34 -12.84 15.66
N ARG A 175 -1.46 -12.68 16.37
CA ARG A 175 -1.91 -13.67 17.38
C ARG A 175 -2.24 -15.02 16.74
N GLU A 176 -2.98 -15.02 15.64
CA GLU A 176 -3.33 -16.26 14.95
C GLU A 176 -2.10 -16.95 14.34
N TRP A 177 -1.16 -16.19 13.79
CA TRP A 177 0.07 -16.78 13.24
C TRP A 177 0.85 -17.55 14.29
N THR A 178 0.88 -17.06 15.53
CA THR A 178 1.51 -17.76 16.67
C THR A 178 0.91 -19.15 16.91
N ASN A 179 -0.39 -19.34 16.62
CA ASN A 179 -1.08 -20.61 16.87
C ASN A 179 -0.75 -21.70 15.82
N ARG A 180 -0.42 -21.30 14.56
CA ARG A 180 -0.29 -22.22 13.42
C ARG A 180 0.91 -21.89 12.53
N ILE A 181 2.08 -21.69 13.12
CA ILE A 181 3.31 -21.32 12.39
C ILE A 181 3.71 -22.37 11.34
N SER A 182 3.53 -23.66 11.66
CA SER A 182 4.05 -24.77 10.85
C SER A 182 3.45 -24.83 9.44
N ASP A 183 2.17 -24.55 9.29
CA ASP A 183 1.44 -24.70 8.04
C ASP A 183 0.96 -23.36 7.43
N THR A 184 1.12 -22.27 8.17
CA THR A 184 0.54 -20.96 7.85
C THR A 184 1.61 -19.92 7.54
N HIS A 185 1.40 -19.17 6.46
CA HIS A 185 2.13 -17.94 6.18
C HIS A 185 1.23 -16.72 6.42
N TYR A 186 1.74 -15.76 7.18
CA TYR A 186 1.11 -14.45 7.28
C TYR A 186 1.49 -13.61 6.06
N CYS A 187 0.56 -13.46 5.13
CA CYS A 187 0.70 -12.63 3.94
C CYS A 187 0.46 -11.16 4.29
N LEU A 188 1.49 -10.47 4.77
CA LEU A 188 1.38 -9.10 5.25
C LEU A 188 1.21 -8.11 4.09
N GLY A 189 0.23 -7.21 4.21
CA GLY A 189 -0.28 -6.40 3.10
C GLY A 189 0.47 -5.10 2.82
N SER A 190 1.44 -4.71 3.65
CA SER A 190 2.17 -3.45 3.46
C SER A 190 3.65 -3.57 3.86
N VAL A 191 4.44 -2.50 3.64
CA VAL A 191 5.88 -2.44 3.97
C VAL A 191 6.10 -2.15 5.45
N MET A 192 5.35 -2.82 6.29
CA MET A 192 5.35 -2.69 7.74
C MET A 192 5.67 -4.04 8.40
N GLY A 193 5.69 -4.07 9.72
CA GLY A 193 5.93 -5.29 10.48
C GLY A 193 7.40 -5.58 10.75
N PRO A 194 7.69 -6.72 11.42
CA PRO A 194 9.06 -7.12 11.73
C PRO A 194 9.83 -7.49 10.45
N HIS A 195 11.14 -7.28 10.47
CA HIS A 195 11.98 -7.85 9.41
C HIS A 195 11.74 -9.39 9.33
N PRO A 196 11.58 -9.98 8.11
CA PRO A 196 11.92 -9.44 6.79
C PRO A 196 10.76 -8.79 6.02
N PHE A 197 9.55 -8.67 6.56
CA PHE A 197 8.37 -8.20 5.82
C PHE A 197 8.56 -6.88 5.09
N PRO A 198 9.12 -5.79 5.68
CA PRO A 198 9.28 -4.54 4.94
C PRO A 198 10.14 -4.69 3.68
N THR A 199 11.17 -5.54 3.73
CA THR A 199 12.04 -5.82 2.57
C THR A 199 11.31 -6.66 1.52
N ILE A 200 10.63 -7.73 1.93
CA ILE A 200 9.91 -8.63 1.02
C ILE A 200 8.83 -7.87 0.26
N VAL A 201 8.00 -7.13 0.97
CA VAL A 201 6.89 -6.37 0.36
C VAL A 201 7.40 -5.29 -0.57
N ARG A 202 8.44 -4.54 -0.17
CA ARG A 202 9.11 -3.56 -1.03
C ARG A 202 9.59 -4.19 -2.33
N ASP A 203 10.32 -5.28 -2.24
CA ASP A 203 10.95 -5.90 -3.40
C ASP A 203 9.91 -6.42 -4.41
N PHE A 204 8.81 -7.00 -3.94
CA PHE A 204 7.71 -7.41 -4.82
C PHE A 204 6.91 -6.22 -5.37
N GLN A 205 6.85 -5.09 -4.68
CA GLN A 205 6.21 -3.88 -5.20
C GLN A 205 7.13 -3.03 -6.09
N ALA A 206 8.45 -3.21 -6.02
CA ALA A 206 9.42 -2.42 -6.77
C ALA A 206 9.29 -2.54 -8.30
N VAL A 207 8.55 -3.54 -8.78
CA VAL A 207 8.15 -3.67 -10.20
C VAL A 207 7.45 -2.41 -10.70
N ILE A 208 6.72 -1.68 -9.84
CA ILE A 208 6.02 -0.43 -10.19
C ILE A 208 7.02 0.62 -10.69
N SER A 209 8.03 0.95 -9.88
CA SER A 209 9.04 1.96 -10.23
C SER A 209 9.98 1.50 -11.34
N LYS A 210 10.28 0.20 -11.43
CA LYS A 210 11.03 -0.36 -12.55
C LYS A 210 10.32 -0.07 -13.87
N GLU A 211 9.04 -0.41 -13.96
CA GLU A 211 8.22 -0.17 -15.16
C GLU A 211 8.01 1.32 -15.45
N ILE A 212 7.83 2.17 -14.41
CA ILE A 212 7.76 3.63 -14.62
C ILE A 212 9.01 4.13 -15.31
N LYS A 213 10.18 3.70 -14.82
CA LYS A 213 11.49 4.11 -15.36
C LYS A 213 11.66 3.70 -16.82
N GLU A 214 11.38 2.43 -17.11
CA GLU A 214 11.47 1.87 -18.47
C GLU A 214 10.49 2.55 -19.43
N GLN A 215 9.22 2.63 -19.06
CA GLN A 215 8.16 3.20 -19.90
C GLN A 215 8.33 4.70 -20.13
N LEU A 216 8.84 5.45 -19.14
CA LEU A 216 9.07 6.87 -19.31
C LEU A 216 10.30 7.16 -20.17
N MET A 217 11.36 6.37 -20.02
CA MET A 217 12.52 6.44 -20.92
C MET A 217 12.13 6.16 -22.35
N GLU A 218 11.23 5.20 -22.61
CA GLU A 218 10.70 4.92 -23.96
C GLU A 218 9.87 6.10 -24.50
N LYS A 219 9.02 6.71 -23.68
CA LYS A 219 8.07 7.75 -24.12
C LYS A 219 8.68 9.15 -24.21
N GLU A 220 9.53 9.51 -23.25
CA GLU A 220 10.02 10.89 -23.06
C GLU A 220 11.56 10.98 -23.11
N GLY A 221 12.28 9.86 -23.11
CA GLY A 221 13.74 9.83 -23.12
C GLY A 221 14.40 10.34 -21.85
N LYS A 222 13.64 10.52 -20.75
CA LYS A 222 14.14 11.05 -19.46
C LYS A 222 13.37 10.50 -18.27
N LEU A 223 13.95 10.66 -17.07
CA LEU A 223 13.31 10.36 -15.80
C LEU A 223 12.23 11.41 -15.46
N PRO A 224 11.27 11.09 -14.57
CA PRO A 224 10.30 12.08 -14.10
C PRO A 224 10.98 13.10 -13.17
N ASP A 225 10.40 14.30 -13.08
CA ASP A 225 10.81 15.32 -12.10
C ASP A 225 10.22 15.03 -10.71
N ALA A 226 9.04 14.38 -10.67
CA ALA A 226 8.41 13.94 -9.43
C ALA A 226 7.63 12.65 -9.60
N VAL A 227 7.67 11.79 -8.57
CA VAL A 227 6.78 10.62 -8.40
C VAL A 227 5.95 10.84 -7.15
N ILE A 228 4.62 10.75 -7.31
CA ILE A 228 3.65 11.01 -6.24
C ILE A 228 2.83 9.74 -5.99
N ALA A 229 2.70 9.35 -4.72
CA ALA A 229 1.89 8.21 -4.32
C ALA A 229 1.23 8.45 -2.95
N CYS A 230 0.05 7.88 -2.72
CA CYS A 230 -0.58 7.91 -1.40
C CYS A 230 0.16 6.99 -0.42
N VAL A 231 0.10 7.33 0.87
CA VAL A 231 0.83 6.61 1.93
C VAL A 231 -0.09 6.36 3.13
N GLY A 232 -0.36 5.07 3.39
CA GLY A 232 -0.80 4.55 4.68
C GLY A 232 0.38 3.79 5.29
N GLY A 233 0.35 2.45 5.30
CA GLY A 233 1.56 1.65 5.59
C GLY A 233 2.67 1.84 4.55
N GLY A 234 2.33 2.22 3.31
CA GLY A 234 3.26 2.73 2.31
C GLY A 234 3.69 1.76 1.21
N SER A 235 3.01 0.62 1.01
CA SER A 235 3.46 -0.38 0.02
C SER A 235 3.44 0.11 -1.42
N ASN A 236 2.37 0.80 -1.85
CA ASN A 236 2.33 1.35 -3.21
C ASN A 236 3.37 2.46 -3.41
N ALA A 237 3.55 3.30 -2.40
CA ALA A 237 4.49 4.41 -2.48
C ALA A 237 5.94 3.91 -2.55
N ILE A 238 6.35 2.97 -1.70
CA ILE A 238 7.70 2.42 -1.80
C ILE A 238 7.92 1.69 -3.13
N GLY A 239 6.90 0.99 -3.64
CA GLY A 239 6.93 0.37 -4.96
C GLY A 239 7.19 1.40 -6.07
N ALA A 240 6.53 2.56 -6.01
CA ALA A 240 6.70 3.65 -6.95
C ALA A 240 8.03 4.41 -6.77
N PHE A 241 8.61 4.41 -5.55
CA PHE A 241 9.81 5.19 -5.21
C PHE A 241 11.11 4.42 -5.34
N TYR A 242 11.11 3.12 -5.09
CA TYR A 242 12.30 2.33 -4.81
C TYR A 242 13.42 2.49 -5.84
N ASN A 243 13.11 2.32 -7.12
CA ASN A 243 14.11 2.43 -8.18
C ASN A 243 14.55 3.89 -8.47
N PHE A 244 13.94 4.88 -7.82
CA PHE A 244 14.32 6.30 -7.89
C PHE A 244 15.04 6.80 -6.64
N ILE A 245 15.20 5.99 -5.60
CA ILE A 245 15.85 6.43 -4.34
C ILE A 245 17.24 7.01 -4.60
N ASN A 246 17.99 6.41 -5.52
CA ASN A 246 19.34 6.83 -5.89
C ASN A 246 19.38 7.87 -7.03
N ASP A 247 18.25 8.34 -7.51
CA ASP A 247 18.15 9.39 -8.54
C ASP A 247 17.75 10.72 -7.87
N PRO A 248 18.69 11.54 -7.39
CA PRO A 248 18.38 12.73 -6.57
C PRO A 248 17.61 13.81 -7.34
N SER A 249 17.64 13.79 -8.67
CA SER A 249 16.86 14.69 -9.52
C SER A 249 15.35 14.40 -9.49
N VAL A 250 14.95 13.21 -9.08
CA VAL A 250 13.54 12.79 -8.99
C VAL A 250 13.02 13.08 -7.59
N LYS A 251 12.06 13.98 -7.45
CA LYS A 251 11.34 14.22 -6.19
C LYS A 251 10.41 13.06 -5.86
N LEU A 252 10.46 12.55 -4.62
CA LEU A 252 9.57 11.51 -4.12
C LEU A 252 8.61 12.13 -3.12
N ILE A 253 7.31 12.04 -3.40
CA ILE A 253 6.28 12.72 -2.61
C ILE A 253 5.22 11.70 -2.18
N GLY A 254 5.17 11.44 -0.85
CA GLY A 254 4.14 10.63 -0.22
C GLY A 254 2.97 11.50 0.25
N CYS A 255 1.74 11.12 -0.08
CA CYS A 255 0.55 11.83 0.35
C CYS A 255 -0.16 11.04 1.45
N GLU A 256 -0.15 11.58 2.67
CA GLU A 256 -0.76 10.98 3.84
C GLU A 256 -2.23 11.42 3.99
N ALA A 257 -3.07 10.57 4.57
CA ALA A 257 -4.46 10.89 4.85
C ALA A 257 -4.56 11.75 6.12
N ALA A 258 -4.82 13.03 5.94
CA ALA A 258 -5.01 13.96 7.04
C ALA A 258 -6.44 13.98 7.60
N GLY A 259 -7.35 13.16 7.06
CA GLY A 259 -8.72 13.11 7.54
C GLY A 259 -9.38 14.49 7.52
N ARG A 260 -9.77 14.98 8.69
CA ARG A 260 -10.35 16.33 8.84
C ARG A 260 -9.33 17.43 9.07
N GLY A 261 -8.05 17.10 9.06
CA GLY A 261 -6.94 18.04 9.22
C GLY A 261 -5.82 17.43 10.08
N ALA A 262 -4.56 17.68 9.72
CA ALA A 262 -3.41 17.18 10.47
C ALA A 262 -3.29 17.77 11.89
N ASP A 263 -3.94 18.90 12.14
CA ASP A 263 -4.04 19.58 13.42
C ASP A 263 -5.25 19.15 14.27
N THR A 264 -6.00 18.16 13.80
CA THR A 264 -7.17 17.59 14.49
C THR A 264 -6.87 16.18 15.01
N PRO A 265 -7.64 15.65 15.96
CA PRO A 265 -7.51 14.25 16.39
C PRO A 265 -8.01 13.25 15.34
N GLU A 266 -8.75 13.71 14.33
CA GLU A 266 -9.29 12.87 13.23
C GLU A 266 -8.36 12.90 12.03
N THR A 267 -7.14 12.35 12.18
CA THR A 267 -6.10 12.28 11.16
C THR A 267 -5.39 10.92 11.20
N ALA A 268 -4.85 10.49 10.06
CA ALA A 268 -3.96 9.34 9.92
C ALA A 268 -2.59 9.74 9.30
N ALA A 269 -2.26 11.03 9.31
CA ALA A 269 -1.02 11.56 8.74
C ALA A 269 0.17 11.27 9.68
N THR A 270 0.72 10.08 9.60
CA THR A 270 1.69 9.52 10.56
C THR A 270 3.02 10.28 10.60
N ILE A 271 3.58 10.70 9.45
CA ILE A 271 4.82 11.50 9.43
C ILE A 271 4.56 12.91 9.98
N ALA A 272 3.42 13.50 9.64
CA ALA A 272 3.08 14.84 10.08
C ALA A 272 2.81 14.95 11.59
N THR A 273 2.21 13.91 12.21
CA THR A 273 1.71 13.99 13.58
C THR A 273 2.25 12.92 14.52
N GLY A 274 2.84 11.86 13.99
CA GLY A 274 3.33 10.72 14.76
C GLY A 274 4.68 10.96 15.44
N ARG A 275 5.04 10.03 16.31
CA ARG A 275 6.32 10.01 17.03
C ARG A 275 7.00 8.68 16.86
N LEU A 276 8.33 8.67 17.03
CA LEU A 276 9.12 7.46 16.96
C LEU A 276 8.77 6.49 18.11
N GLY A 277 8.56 5.23 17.77
CA GLY A 277 8.29 4.19 18.74
C GLY A 277 8.31 2.79 18.12
N ILE A 278 7.80 1.80 18.86
CA ILE A 278 7.70 0.41 18.41
C ILE A 278 6.24 0.07 18.22
N PHE A 279 5.91 -0.41 17.02
CA PHE A 279 4.55 -0.72 16.63
C PHE A 279 4.53 -1.89 15.64
N HIS A 280 3.64 -2.86 15.82
CA HIS A 280 3.52 -4.07 14.98
C HIS A 280 4.87 -4.74 14.65
N GLY A 281 5.76 -4.86 15.64
CA GLY A 281 7.04 -5.55 15.50
C GLY A 281 8.16 -4.76 14.83
N MET A 282 7.97 -3.48 14.52
CA MET A 282 8.96 -2.59 13.92
C MET A 282 9.16 -1.31 14.73
N LYS A 283 10.33 -0.69 14.62
CA LYS A 283 10.58 0.68 15.05
C LYS A 283 10.31 1.62 13.89
N SER A 284 9.37 2.56 14.06
CA SER A 284 8.99 3.53 13.03
C SER A 284 8.26 4.70 13.65
N TYR A 285 7.74 5.64 12.83
CA TYR A 285 6.78 6.62 13.28
C TYR A 285 5.38 6.00 13.37
N PHE A 286 4.62 6.37 14.40
CA PHE A 286 3.20 6.08 14.51
C PHE A 286 2.47 7.14 15.35
N CYS A 287 1.15 7.27 15.12
CA CYS A 287 0.30 8.20 15.86
C CYS A 287 0.17 7.74 17.31
N GLN A 288 0.53 8.60 18.24
CA GLN A 288 0.57 8.31 19.69
C GLN A 288 -0.17 9.39 20.46
N ASP A 289 -0.85 8.96 21.52
CA ASP A 289 -1.39 9.86 22.54
C ASP A 289 -0.26 10.42 23.46
N GLU A 290 -0.64 11.22 24.43
CA GLU A 290 0.28 11.81 25.40
C GLU A 290 1.05 10.78 26.26
N TYR A 291 0.51 9.58 26.42
CA TYR A 291 1.10 8.47 27.18
C TYR A 291 1.95 7.52 26.32
N GLY A 292 2.05 7.78 25.01
CA GLY A 292 2.79 6.93 24.08
C GLY A 292 2.01 5.70 23.61
N GLN A 293 0.71 5.63 23.89
CA GLN A 293 -0.16 4.57 23.35
C GLN A 293 -0.55 4.89 21.90
N ILE A 294 -0.99 3.88 21.18
CA ILE A 294 -1.47 4.06 19.81
C ILE A 294 -2.72 4.93 19.85
N ALA A 295 -2.64 6.11 19.23
CA ALA A 295 -3.80 6.99 19.11
C ALA A 295 -4.81 6.42 18.11
N PRO A 296 -6.11 6.60 18.33
CA PRO A 296 -7.11 6.42 17.27
C PRO A 296 -6.77 7.33 16.08
N VAL A 297 -6.98 6.83 14.88
CA VAL A 297 -6.79 7.60 13.64
C VAL A 297 -8.09 7.60 12.84
N TYR A 298 -8.18 8.49 11.88
CA TYR A 298 -9.35 8.59 11.02
C TYR A 298 -8.97 9.01 9.59
N SER A 299 -9.59 8.37 8.62
CA SER A 299 -9.63 8.76 7.22
C SER A 299 -10.91 8.23 6.57
N ILE A 300 -11.47 8.96 5.60
CA ILE A 300 -12.50 8.44 4.70
C ILE A 300 -12.00 7.21 3.93
N SER A 301 -10.70 7.10 3.74
CA SER A 301 -10.04 5.97 3.09
C SER A 301 -9.69 4.88 4.09
N ALA A 302 -10.45 3.78 4.09
CA ALA A 302 -10.17 2.62 4.94
C ALA A 302 -8.77 2.00 4.69
N GLY A 303 -8.21 2.17 3.49
CA GLY A 303 -6.88 1.67 3.15
C GLY A 303 -5.73 2.54 3.68
N LEU A 304 -6.01 3.79 4.06
CA LEU A 304 -5.05 4.72 4.68
C LEU A 304 -5.33 4.96 6.17
N ASP A 305 -6.42 4.39 6.69
CA ASP A 305 -6.82 4.47 8.11
C ASP A 305 -5.95 3.54 8.96
N TYR A 306 -4.67 3.91 9.08
CA TYR A 306 -3.63 3.13 9.75
C TYR A 306 -2.67 4.06 10.50
N PRO A 307 -2.43 3.82 11.80
CA PRO A 307 -1.69 4.77 12.65
C PRO A 307 -0.17 4.70 12.53
N GLY A 308 0.39 4.00 11.56
CA GLY A 308 1.82 3.81 11.42
C GLY A 308 2.30 3.87 9.97
N ILE A 309 3.62 3.91 9.77
CA ILE A 309 4.25 3.95 8.45
C ILE A 309 5.41 2.95 8.37
N GLY A 310 5.69 2.43 7.18
CA GLY A 310 6.81 1.54 6.95
C GLY A 310 8.16 2.15 7.33
N PRO A 311 9.09 1.36 7.90
CA PRO A 311 10.34 1.87 8.45
C PRO A 311 11.28 2.45 7.38
N GLU A 312 11.18 2.01 6.13
CA GLU A 312 11.95 2.59 5.03
C GLU A 312 11.43 3.98 4.66
N HIS A 313 10.11 4.22 4.71
CA HIS A 313 9.55 5.56 4.57
C HIS A 313 10.00 6.50 5.68
N ALA A 314 10.04 6.02 6.92
CA ALA A 314 10.56 6.79 8.05
C ALA A 314 12.02 7.21 7.81
N MET A 315 12.87 6.31 7.32
CA MET A 315 14.25 6.62 6.94
C MET A 315 14.31 7.63 5.77
N LEU A 316 13.49 7.45 4.74
CA LEU A 316 13.45 8.39 3.60
C LEU A 316 13.03 9.79 4.03
N HIS A 317 12.13 9.90 5.00
CA HIS A 317 11.77 11.16 5.63
C HIS A 317 12.96 11.77 6.38
N ASP A 318 13.57 11.04 7.31
CA ASP A 318 14.66 11.51 8.16
C ASP A 318 15.89 11.97 7.36
N THR A 319 16.14 11.32 6.23
CA THR A 319 17.24 11.67 5.32
C THR A 319 16.89 12.79 4.34
N GLY A 320 15.66 13.27 4.35
CA GLY A 320 15.16 14.27 3.38
C GLY A 320 15.07 13.75 1.95
N ARG A 321 15.12 12.40 1.75
CA ARG A 321 15.05 11.83 0.40
C ARG A 321 13.62 11.84 -0.15
N ALA A 322 12.62 11.69 0.70
CA ALA A 322 11.21 11.81 0.34
C ALA A 322 10.51 12.85 1.22
N THR A 323 9.55 13.54 0.65
CA THR A 323 8.68 14.50 1.36
C THR A 323 7.30 13.86 1.56
N TYR A 324 6.70 14.08 2.73
CA TYR A 324 5.36 13.60 3.05
C TYR A 324 4.44 14.78 3.28
N VAL A 325 3.27 14.74 2.62
CA VAL A 325 2.33 15.86 2.58
C VAL A 325 0.97 15.38 3.08
N PRO A 326 0.39 16.02 4.11
CA PRO A 326 -0.96 15.72 4.55
C PRO A 326 -1.99 16.21 3.51
N VAL A 327 -3.00 15.36 3.24
CA VAL A 327 -4.12 15.64 2.34
C VAL A 327 -5.42 15.33 3.07
N THR A 328 -6.33 16.29 3.11
CA THR A 328 -7.62 16.13 3.82
C THR A 328 -8.61 15.28 3.03
N ASP A 329 -9.66 14.81 3.71
CA ASP A 329 -10.74 14.06 3.07
C ASP A 329 -11.43 14.88 1.97
N ASP A 330 -11.69 16.19 2.21
CA ASP A 330 -12.29 17.09 1.21
C ASP A 330 -11.42 17.17 -0.04
N GLU A 331 -10.14 17.38 0.11
CA GLU A 331 -9.19 17.44 -1.00
C GLU A 331 -9.13 16.12 -1.77
N ALA A 332 -9.17 14.99 -1.07
CA ALA A 332 -9.16 13.67 -1.69
C ALA A 332 -10.47 13.39 -2.45
N VAL A 333 -11.62 13.72 -1.87
CA VAL A 333 -12.93 13.56 -2.54
C VAL A 333 -13.03 14.46 -3.78
N ASP A 334 -12.61 15.72 -3.69
CA ASP A 334 -12.56 16.64 -4.82
C ASP A 334 -11.63 16.12 -5.94
N ALA A 335 -10.49 15.52 -5.56
CA ALA A 335 -9.58 14.94 -6.54
C ALA A 335 -10.09 13.64 -7.17
N PHE A 336 -10.82 12.83 -6.40
CA PHE A 336 -11.51 11.63 -6.89
C PHE A 336 -12.50 12.02 -8.01
N GLU A 337 -13.37 12.99 -7.74
CA GLU A 337 -14.35 13.48 -8.72
C GLU A 337 -13.66 14.17 -9.91
N TYR A 338 -12.62 14.95 -9.65
CA TYR A 338 -11.85 15.63 -10.69
C TYR A 338 -11.26 14.66 -11.70
N LEU A 339 -10.53 13.64 -11.25
CA LEU A 339 -9.93 12.66 -12.15
C LEU A 339 -10.99 11.86 -12.91
N SER A 340 -12.10 11.54 -12.23
CA SER A 340 -13.23 10.84 -12.84
C SER A 340 -13.85 11.63 -13.99
N ARG A 341 -14.07 12.93 -13.81
CA ARG A 341 -14.67 13.81 -14.83
C ARG A 341 -13.70 14.20 -15.94
N THR A 342 -12.41 14.38 -15.58
CA THR A 342 -11.40 14.88 -16.53
C THR A 342 -10.86 13.79 -17.43
N GLU A 343 -10.48 12.63 -16.87
CA GLU A 343 -9.85 11.53 -17.61
C GLU A 343 -10.75 10.30 -17.76
N GLY A 344 -11.95 10.28 -17.17
CA GLY A 344 -12.82 9.10 -17.18
C GLY A 344 -12.26 7.94 -16.34
N ILE A 345 -11.42 8.25 -15.35
CA ILE A 345 -10.78 7.25 -14.46
C ILE A 345 -11.30 7.47 -13.05
N ILE A 346 -12.01 6.50 -12.52
CA ILE A 346 -12.48 6.49 -11.12
C ILE A 346 -11.38 5.86 -10.26
N PRO A 347 -10.53 6.66 -9.58
CA PRO A 347 -9.43 6.11 -8.79
C PRO A 347 -9.95 5.57 -7.45
N ALA A 348 -9.22 4.67 -6.81
CA ALA A 348 -9.45 4.41 -5.40
C ALA A 348 -9.29 5.71 -4.60
N ILE A 349 -10.08 5.89 -3.54
CA ILE A 349 -10.00 7.09 -2.68
C ILE A 349 -8.60 7.25 -2.07
N GLU A 350 -7.89 6.16 -1.85
CA GLU A 350 -6.48 6.16 -1.48
C GLU A 350 -5.66 6.95 -2.50
N SER A 351 -5.76 6.59 -3.79
CA SER A 351 -4.99 7.21 -4.88
C SER A 351 -5.37 8.66 -5.10
N ALA A 352 -6.62 9.04 -4.78
CA ALA A 352 -7.10 10.41 -4.92
C ALA A 352 -6.29 11.41 -4.06
N HIS A 353 -5.71 10.97 -2.93
CA HIS A 353 -4.79 11.79 -2.15
C HIS A 353 -3.55 12.23 -2.97
N ALA A 354 -2.99 11.30 -3.77
CA ALA A 354 -1.88 11.63 -4.66
C ALA A 354 -2.30 12.57 -5.79
N VAL A 355 -3.48 12.39 -6.34
CA VAL A 355 -4.07 13.28 -7.36
C VAL A 355 -4.29 14.68 -6.79
N ALA A 356 -4.78 14.81 -5.56
CA ALA A 356 -5.00 16.09 -4.89
C ALA A 356 -3.69 16.90 -4.77
N ASN A 357 -2.61 16.25 -4.36
CA ASN A 357 -1.31 16.91 -4.28
C ASN A 357 -0.78 17.29 -5.67
N ALA A 358 -0.92 16.42 -6.67
CA ALA A 358 -0.50 16.72 -8.04
C ALA A 358 -1.23 17.94 -8.62
N ARG A 359 -2.52 18.13 -8.32
CA ARG A 359 -3.29 19.31 -8.72
C ARG A 359 -2.72 20.63 -8.17
N LYS A 360 -2.13 20.57 -6.97
CA LYS A 360 -1.44 21.73 -6.35
C LYS A 360 -0.05 21.97 -6.94
N LEU A 361 0.67 20.87 -7.22
CA LEU A 361 2.07 20.94 -7.64
C LEU A 361 2.23 21.27 -9.13
N ALA A 362 1.45 20.64 -10.00
CA ALA A 362 1.62 20.71 -11.45
C ALA A 362 1.59 22.14 -12.01
N PRO A 363 0.68 23.04 -11.58
CA PRO A 363 0.65 24.43 -12.10
C PRO A 363 1.92 25.25 -11.82
N ALA A 364 2.65 24.89 -10.76
CA ALA A 364 3.88 25.57 -10.36
C ALA A 364 5.15 25.02 -11.04
N MET A 365 5.00 23.97 -11.87
CA MET A 365 6.12 23.32 -12.58
C MET A 365 6.15 23.74 -14.05
N GLY A 366 7.32 23.59 -14.67
CA GLY A 366 7.51 23.87 -16.10
C GLY A 366 6.81 22.84 -17.00
N LYS A 367 6.42 23.25 -18.20
CA LYS A 367 5.72 22.41 -19.19
C LYS A 367 6.55 21.23 -19.73
N ASP A 368 7.85 21.30 -19.58
CA ASP A 368 8.81 20.25 -19.92
C ASP A 368 9.08 19.29 -18.76
N GLN A 369 8.63 19.64 -17.55
CA GLN A 369 8.73 18.78 -16.38
C GLN A 369 7.64 17.70 -16.37
N ILE A 370 7.90 16.59 -15.67
CA ILE A 370 7.03 15.41 -15.66
C ILE A 370 6.69 14.99 -14.24
N ILE A 371 5.41 14.83 -13.98
CA ILE A 371 4.89 14.21 -12.76
C ILE A 371 4.35 12.80 -13.12
N VAL A 372 4.73 11.79 -12.36
CA VAL A 372 4.10 10.48 -12.37
C VAL A 372 3.28 10.30 -11.09
N ILE A 373 1.99 10.02 -11.23
CA ILE A 373 1.09 9.69 -10.12
C ILE A 373 0.83 8.18 -10.15
N ASN A 374 1.08 7.50 -9.03
CA ASN A 374 0.73 6.10 -8.90
C ASN A 374 -0.75 5.95 -8.54
N ILE A 375 -1.57 5.51 -9.50
CA ILE A 375 -2.98 5.17 -9.28
C ILE A 375 -3.03 3.74 -8.74
N SER A 376 -2.95 3.61 -7.44
CA SER A 376 -2.71 2.36 -6.73
C SER A 376 -3.86 1.36 -6.79
N GLY A 377 -5.08 1.82 -7.09
CA GLY A 377 -6.26 1.00 -7.20
C GLY A 377 -7.44 1.74 -7.84
N ARG A 378 -8.50 0.98 -8.19
CA ARG A 378 -9.73 1.52 -8.77
C ARG A 378 -10.78 1.81 -7.70
N GLY A 379 -11.66 2.76 -8.00
CA GLY A 379 -12.59 3.37 -7.05
C GLY A 379 -14.01 2.80 -7.05
N ASP A 380 -14.31 1.73 -7.79
CA ASP A 380 -15.66 1.14 -7.79
C ASP A 380 -16.16 0.83 -6.38
N LYS A 381 -15.26 0.37 -5.53
CA LYS A 381 -15.53 0.07 -4.12
C LYS A 381 -15.89 1.29 -3.27
N ASP A 382 -15.50 2.50 -3.71
CA ASP A 382 -15.58 3.74 -2.95
C ASP A 382 -16.77 4.61 -3.35
N CYS A 383 -17.43 4.31 -4.49
CA CYS A 383 -18.54 5.13 -5.02
C CYS A 383 -19.63 5.39 -3.98
N ALA A 384 -20.04 4.36 -3.21
CA ALA A 384 -21.04 4.54 -2.17
C ALA A 384 -20.56 5.40 -0.98
N ALA A 385 -19.28 5.34 -0.64
CA ALA A 385 -18.70 6.17 0.41
C ALA A 385 -18.62 7.64 -0.04
N ILE A 386 -18.22 7.88 -1.29
CA ILE A 386 -18.17 9.22 -1.89
C ILE A 386 -19.58 9.83 -1.99
N ALA A 387 -20.57 9.06 -2.47
CA ALA A 387 -21.97 9.49 -2.53
C ALA A 387 -22.47 9.95 -1.14
N ARG A 388 -22.28 9.12 -0.12
CA ARG A 388 -22.64 9.47 1.28
C ARG A 388 -21.91 10.73 1.76
N TYR A 389 -20.64 10.87 1.44
CA TYR A 389 -19.85 12.06 1.81
C TYR A 389 -20.44 13.34 1.19
N ARG A 390 -20.97 13.25 -0.04
CA ARG A 390 -21.68 14.32 -0.73
C ARG A 390 -23.15 14.46 -0.34
N GLY A 391 -23.66 13.64 0.56
CA GLY A 391 -25.06 13.66 1.01
C GLY A 391 -26.03 12.95 0.06
N GLU A 392 -25.49 12.10 -0.83
CA GLU A 392 -26.26 11.27 -1.75
C GLU A 392 -26.34 9.82 -1.25
N ASN A 393 -27.42 9.10 -1.60
CA ASN A 393 -27.58 7.68 -1.33
C ASN A 393 -27.81 6.91 -2.63
N ILE A 394 -26.97 5.93 -2.94
CA ILE A 394 -27.05 5.17 -4.20
C ILE A 394 -27.76 3.81 -4.04
N TYR A 395 -28.24 3.49 -2.84
CA TYR A 395 -28.89 2.20 -2.52
C TYR A 395 -30.38 2.32 -2.16
N ASP A 396 -30.97 3.52 -2.25
CA ASP A 396 -32.43 3.76 -2.06
C ASP A 396 -33.18 3.78 -3.38
#